data_9bc4968aa5ed73c79e8cfd7e12c1d94a
#
_entry.id   9bc4968aa5ed73c79e8cfd7e12c1d94a
#
_cell.length_a   1.000
_cell.length_b   1.000
_cell.length_c   1.000
_cell.angle_alpha   90.00
_cell.angle_beta   90.00
_cell.angle_gamma   90.00
#
_symmetry.space_group_name_H-M   'P 1'
#
loop_
_entity.id
_entity.type
_entity.pdbx_description
1 polymer ?
#
loop_
_entity_poly.entity_id
_entity_poly.type
_entity_poly.pdbx_seq_one_letter_code
_entity_poly.pdbx_strand_id
1 'polypeptide(L)'
;MKRLFDIPYHQLNNYPKNDMFSTKSNGFWTPISTKEFLELVNKTAKGLIAVGINPGDKIGIISTNRFEWNALDIAALEIGAIVVPIYPNISSEDYIYIFNDSKIKLCVVGDSSLFSKINELKSDIPELKYLFSFNKDENIPHWHEIHINASSVSDIEIQSRKEKIENLDLATIIYTSGTTGNPKGVMLSHNNILSNVTSCIDRMPCDENSRVLTFLPVCHVYERMLHYLYMYMGCSIFFAESMDTIGENIKEVKPHMFTAVPRLIEKVYEKIISKGEELTGLKRILFFWAVKLGEQYDVINRSFWYNVKLAIARKLIFSKWQEALGGNTRAIVSGSAALQPKLAKMFLAADITILEGYGLTETSPVISVNCIKNGIRIGTVGTLIHDVKVKIAEDGEILVKGPNVMIGYYNLPEKTAEDIDSEGWFHTGDIGTFIEGKFLKITDRKKEIFKTSGGKYIIPQAMENKFKESRFIEQIMVLGEGEKFPGALIVPNFNYIREWAANKKLNLEDKSNTGLITNKEIQNRIQLEVNTYNQYYGGYEQIKRYTLLDHEFSVEEGELTPTLKLKRKIILSKYNIEVKQIYTL
;
A
#
# COMPACT_ATOMS: atom_id res chain seq x y z
N MET A 1 16.52 5.15 22.73
CA MET A 1 15.58 4.17 22.16
C MET A 1 16.34 3.28 21.20
N LYS A 2 16.19 1.96 21.33
CA LYS A 2 16.94 0.98 20.54
C LYS A 2 16.03 -0.05 19.84
N ARG A 3 14.81 -0.24 20.33
CA ARG A 3 13.90 -1.31 19.90
C ARG A 3 12.52 -0.76 19.60
N LEU A 4 11.74 -1.45 18.76
CA LEU A 4 10.41 -1.00 18.35
C LEU A 4 9.45 -0.85 19.54
N PHE A 5 9.49 -1.76 20.49
CA PHE A 5 8.65 -1.70 21.67
C PHE A 5 9.01 -0.58 22.65
N ASP A 6 10.14 0.11 22.46
CA ASP A 6 10.46 1.33 23.24
C ASP A 6 9.59 2.52 22.80
N ILE A 7 9.01 2.49 21.60
CA ILE A 7 8.28 3.62 20.99
C ILE A 7 7.05 4.06 21.80
N PRO A 8 6.12 3.17 22.22
CA PRO A 8 4.96 3.63 23.00
C PRO A 8 5.35 4.15 24.39
N TYR A 9 6.46 3.70 24.98
CA TYR A 9 7.01 4.29 26.21
C TYR A 9 7.61 5.68 25.96
N HIS A 10 8.25 5.88 24.80
CA HIS A 10 8.69 7.22 24.38
C HIS A 10 7.48 8.16 24.26
N GLN A 11 6.38 7.72 23.66
CA GLN A 11 5.15 8.52 23.56
C GLN A 11 4.59 8.83 24.96
N LEU A 12 4.53 7.86 25.87
CA LEU A 12 4.03 8.08 27.24
C LEU A 12 4.85 9.17 27.96
N ASN A 13 6.16 9.15 27.79
CA ASN A 13 7.06 10.07 28.49
C ASN A 13 7.09 11.48 27.90
N ASN A 14 6.90 11.63 26.58
CA ASN A 14 7.06 12.92 25.88
C ASN A 14 5.74 13.50 25.40
N TYR A 15 4.80 12.68 24.98
CA TYR A 15 3.54 13.07 24.32
C TYR A 15 2.37 12.19 24.80
N PRO A 16 2.09 12.07 26.12
CA PRO A 16 1.00 11.23 26.61
C PRO A 16 -0.34 11.67 26.03
N LYS A 17 -1.13 10.71 25.52
CA LYS A 17 -2.39 10.95 24.85
C LYS A 17 -3.55 10.29 25.59
N ASN A 18 -4.72 10.95 25.58
CA ASN A 18 -5.98 10.33 25.98
C ASN A 18 -6.64 9.57 24.82
N ASP A 19 -6.18 9.81 23.59
CA ASP A 19 -6.69 9.29 22.34
C ASP A 19 -5.55 8.79 21.43
N MET A 20 -4.63 8.01 22.00
CA MET A 20 -3.50 7.42 21.24
C MET A 20 -4.00 6.66 20.03
N PHE A 21 -5.01 5.80 20.25
CA PHE A 21 -5.74 5.10 19.21
C PHE A 21 -7.24 5.36 19.38
N SER A 22 -7.96 5.40 18.27
CA SER A 22 -9.42 5.52 18.27
C SER A 22 -10.03 4.56 17.26
N THR A 23 -11.00 3.77 17.70
CA THR A 23 -11.81 2.89 16.85
C THR A 23 -13.25 3.36 16.84
N LYS A 24 -13.96 3.18 15.72
CA LYS A 24 -15.37 3.53 15.64
C LYS A 24 -16.23 2.29 15.94
N SER A 25 -17.12 2.41 16.90
CA SER A 25 -18.06 1.36 17.29
C SER A 25 -19.44 1.97 17.52
N ASN A 26 -20.47 1.37 16.94
CA ASN A 26 -21.86 1.87 17.04
C ASN A 26 -22.01 3.36 16.68
N GLY A 27 -21.25 3.83 15.69
CA GLY A 27 -21.30 5.22 15.22
C GLY A 27 -20.47 6.22 16.04
N PHE A 28 -19.79 5.79 17.11
CA PHE A 28 -19.00 6.65 18.00
C PHE A 28 -17.52 6.25 17.99
N TRP A 29 -16.64 7.25 17.96
CA TRP A 29 -15.21 7.07 18.12
C TRP A 29 -14.87 6.82 19.59
N THR A 30 -14.32 5.65 19.88
CA THR A 30 -13.90 5.22 21.22
C THR A 30 -12.39 5.28 21.30
N PRO A 31 -11.83 6.19 22.12
CA PRO A 31 -10.40 6.32 22.30
C PRO A 31 -9.85 5.33 23.31
N ILE A 32 -8.55 5.01 23.17
CA ILE A 32 -7.72 4.39 24.21
C ILE A 32 -6.49 5.30 24.43
N SER A 33 -6.17 5.56 25.69
CA SER A 33 -5.03 6.39 26.07
C SER A 33 -3.70 5.62 25.91
N THR A 34 -2.58 6.37 25.86
CA THR A 34 -1.23 5.77 25.86
C THR A 34 -1.01 4.88 27.10
N LYS A 35 -1.54 5.29 28.24
CA LYS A 35 -1.41 4.53 29.49
C LYS A 35 -2.19 3.21 29.43
N GLU A 36 -3.47 3.26 29.06
CA GLU A 36 -4.32 2.07 28.92
C GLU A 36 -3.77 1.11 27.88
N PHE A 37 -3.24 1.64 26.76
CA PHE A 37 -2.58 0.82 25.75
C PHE A 37 -1.37 0.07 26.31
N LEU A 38 -0.50 0.73 27.06
CA LEU A 38 0.67 0.09 27.68
C LEU A 38 0.30 -0.90 28.79
N GLU A 39 -0.78 -0.65 29.55
CA GLU A 39 -1.33 -1.62 30.51
C GLU A 39 -1.82 -2.89 29.78
N LEU A 40 -2.49 -2.72 28.62
CA LEU A 40 -2.90 -3.84 27.77
C LEU A 40 -1.69 -4.60 27.21
N VAL A 41 -0.67 -3.89 26.71
CA VAL A 41 0.59 -4.48 26.23
C VAL A 41 1.25 -5.32 27.31
N ASN A 42 1.46 -4.77 28.51
CA ASN A 42 2.07 -5.49 29.64
C ASN A 42 1.26 -6.76 29.99
N LYS A 43 -0.06 -6.64 30.10
CA LYS A 43 -0.95 -7.78 30.41
C LYS A 43 -0.86 -8.85 29.31
N THR A 44 -0.80 -8.45 28.04
CA THR A 44 -0.67 -9.37 26.91
C THR A 44 0.71 -10.05 26.91
N ALA A 45 1.79 -9.31 27.15
CA ALA A 45 3.14 -9.86 27.24
C ALA A 45 3.25 -10.92 28.35
N LYS A 46 2.73 -10.63 29.56
CA LYS A 46 2.64 -11.60 30.65
C LYS A 46 1.84 -12.82 30.25
N GLY A 47 0.69 -12.61 29.60
CA GLY A 47 -0.16 -13.71 29.16
C GLY A 47 0.52 -14.59 28.11
N LEU A 48 1.24 -14.02 27.15
CA LEU A 48 2.02 -14.77 26.17
C LEU A 48 3.08 -15.66 26.84
N ILE A 49 3.77 -15.15 27.86
CA ILE A 49 4.72 -15.96 28.66
C ILE A 49 3.99 -17.10 29.38
N ALA A 50 2.85 -16.81 30.02
CA ALA A 50 2.07 -17.80 30.78
C ALA A 50 1.54 -18.94 29.90
N VAL A 51 1.21 -18.69 28.62
CA VAL A 51 0.83 -19.76 27.67
C VAL A 51 2.04 -20.45 27.04
N GLY A 52 3.27 -20.10 27.42
CA GLY A 52 4.50 -20.80 27.05
C GLY A 52 5.14 -20.29 25.76
N ILE A 53 4.95 -19.04 25.43
CA ILE A 53 5.70 -18.38 24.34
C ILE A 53 7.08 -17.96 24.85
N ASN A 54 8.10 -18.36 24.12
CA ASN A 54 9.50 -18.10 24.43
C ASN A 54 10.13 -17.14 23.39
N PRO A 55 11.27 -16.52 23.73
CA PRO A 55 12.04 -15.77 22.73
C PRO A 55 12.32 -16.61 21.48
N GLY A 56 12.13 -16.02 20.32
CA GLY A 56 12.29 -16.68 19.01
C GLY A 56 11.06 -17.47 18.53
N ASP A 57 10.06 -17.74 19.36
CA ASP A 57 8.77 -18.30 18.89
C ASP A 57 8.05 -17.31 17.96
N LYS A 58 7.31 -17.82 16.96
CA LYS A 58 6.60 -17.01 15.99
C LYS A 58 5.13 -16.88 16.35
N ILE A 59 4.64 -15.63 16.28
CA ILE A 59 3.24 -15.27 16.52
C ILE A 59 2.65 -14.74 15.22
N GLY A 60 1.63 -15.43 14.71
CA GLY A 60 0.86 -15.00 13.54
C GLY A 60 -0.22 -13.98 13.94
N ILE A 61 -0.38 -12.94 13.14
CA ILE A 61 -1.49 -11.98 13.29
C ILE A 61 -2.18 -11.83 11.94
N ILE A 62 -3.47 -12.19 11.88
CA ILE A 62 -4.30 -12.15 10.67
C ILE A 62 -5.54 -11.30 10.94
N SER A 63 -5.48 -10.00 10.72
CA SER A 63 -6.61 -9.10 11.02
C SER A 63 -6.55 -7.82 10.19
N THR A 64 -7.70 -7.18 10.05
CA THR A 64 -7.79 -5.76 9.66
C THR A 64 -7.18 -4.88 10.74
N ASN A 65 -7.00 -3.58 10.42
CA ASN A 65 -6.39 -2.61 11.33
C ASN A 65 -7.24 -2.42 12.60
N ARG A 66 -6.56 -2.50 13.76
CA ARG A 66 -7.16 -2.29 15.09
C ARG A 66 -6.07 -2.10 16.13
N PHE A 67 -6.35 -1.43 17.24
CA PHE A 67 -5.32 -1.19 18.26
C PHE A 67 -4.87 -2.47 18.97
N GLU A 68 -5.71 -3.50 19.06
CA GLU A 68 -5.36 -4.80 19.64
C GLU A 68 -4.29 -5.51 18.80
N TRP A 69 -4.29 -5.29 17.48
CA TRP A 69 -3.22 -5.74 16.61
C TRP A 69 -1.88 -5.14 17.05
N ASN A 70 -1.85 -3.80 17.25
CA ASN A 70 -0.65 -3.10 17.72
C ASN A 70 -0.26 -3.52 19.14
N ALA A 71 -1.24 -3.79 20.03
CA ALA A 71 -0.95 -4.24 21.38
C ALA A 71 -0.30 -5.63 21.41
N LEU A 72 -0.79 -6.57 20.60
CA LEU A 72 -0.20 -7.91 20.46
C LEU A 72 1.18 -7.85 19.82
N ASP A 73 1.36 -7.00 18.81
CA ASP A 73 2.65 -6.76 18.14
C ASP A 73 3.71 -6.28 19.15
N ILE A 74 3.44 -5.20 19.87
CA ILE A 74 4.37 -4.67 20.89
C ILE A 74 4.63 -5.69 22.01
N ALA A 75 3.57 -6.37 22.50
CA ALA A 75 3.70 -7.36 23.57
C ALA A 75 4.57 -8.57 23.16
N ALA A 76 4.41 -9.05 21.91
CA ALA A 76 5.25 -10.12 21.36
C ALA A 76 6.72 -9.69 21.27
N LEU A 77 6.96 -8.47 20.80
CA LEU A 77 8.31 -7.91 20.70
C LEU A 77 8.98 -7.72 22.07
N GLU A 78 8.21 -7.35 23.12
CA GLU A 78 8.73 -7.20 24.49
C GLU A 78 9.26 -8.49 25.13
N ILE A 79 8.74 -9.62 24.68
CA ILE A 79 9.17 -10.94 25.19
C ILE A 79 10.18 -11.64 24.28
N GLY A 80 10.61 -10.99 23.19
CA GLY A 80 11.54 -11.53 22.20
C GLY A 80 10.90 -12.53 21.21
N ALA A 81 9.56 -12.57 21.12
CA ALA A 81 8.88 -13.34 20.09
C ALA A 81 8.92 -12.60 18.73
N ILE A 82 8.86 -13.35 17.65
CA ILE A 82 8.92 -12.85 16.28
C ILE A 82 7.50 -12.76 15.71
N VAL A 83 7.10 -11.58 15.25
CA VAL A 83 5.77 -11.37 14.68
C VAL A 83 5.74 -11.70 13.20
N VAL A 84 4.76 -12.52 12.79
CA VAL A 84 4.49 -12.84 11.38
C VAL A 84 3.13 -12.26 11.02
N PRO A 85 3.09 -11.04 10.46
CA PRO A 85 1.86 -10.43 10.00
C PRO A 85 1.43 -11.05 8.68
N ILE A 86 0.16 -11.44 8.57
CA ILE A 86 -0.37 -12.13 7.40
C ILE A 86 -1.63 -11.41 6.91
N TYR A 87 -1.80 -11.31 5.60
CA TYR A 87 -3.01 -10.75 5.00
C TYR A 87 -4.24 -11.63 5.25
N PRO A 88 -5.41 -11.03 5.55
CA PRO A 88 -6.64 -11.78 5.79
C PRO A 88 -7.22 -12.49 4.56
N ASN A 89 -6.83 -12.06 3.36
CA ASN A 89 -7.42 -12.46 2.08
C ASN A 89 -6.42 -13.14 1.14
N ILE A 90 -5.67 -14.11 1.64
CA ILE A 90 -4.80 -14.97 0.83
C ILE A 90 -5.39 -16.37 0.66
N SER A 91 -4.82 -17.16 -0.25
CA SER A 91 -5.25 -18.53 -0.50
C SER A 91 -4.95 -19.47 0.68
N SER A 92 -5.63 -20.60 0.75
CA SER A 92 -5.37 -21.63 1.77
C SER A 92 -3.96 -22.21 1.63
N GLU A 93 -3.48 -22.37 0.41
CA GLU A 93 -2.13 -22.84 0.10
C GLU A 93 -1.07 -21.88 0.62
N ASP A 94 -1.29 -20.56 0.44
CA ASP A 94 -0.38 -19.53 0.96
C ASP A 94 -0.37 -19.55 2.51
N TYR A 95 -1.54 -19.74 3.17
CA TYR A 95 -1.59 -19.90 4.62
C TYR A 95 -0.78 -21.12 5.07
N ILE A 96 -1.03 -22.30 4.51
CA ILE A 96 -0.31 -23.53 4.85
C ILE A 96 1.20 -23.32 4.68
N TYR A 97 1.61 -22.73 3.56
CA TYR A 97 3.03 -22.46 3.30
C TYR A 97 3.64 -21.54 4.36
N ILE A 98 3.02 -20.37 4.65
CA ILE A 98 3.54 -19.39 5.60
C ILE A 98 3.61 -19.97 7.01
N PHE A 99 2.58 -20.70 7.46
CA PHE A 99 2.56 -21.32 8.79
C PHE A 99 3.65 -22.36 8.96
N ASN A 100 3.87 -23.20 7.96
CA ASN A 100 4.87 -24.27 8.00
C ASN A 100 6.31 -23.74 7.85
N ASP A 101 6.53 -22.80 6.93
CA ASP A 101 7.85 -22.22 6.72
C ASP A 101 8.31 -21.43 7.95
N SER A 102 7.43 -20.58 8.52
CA SER A 102 7.74 -19.78 9.71
C SER A 102 7.60 -20.54 11.03
N LYS A 103 6.90 -21.67 11.07
CA LYS A 103 6.60 -22.46 12.29
C LYS A 103 5.86 -21.63 13.33
N ILE A 104 4.76 -20.99 12.92
CA ILE A 104 3.90 -20.21 13.82
C ILE A 104 3.34 -21.09 14.93
N LYS A 105 3.57 -20.70 16.18
CA LYS A 105 3.13 -21.43 17.38
C LYS A 105 1.79 -20.93 17.94
N LEU A 106 1.56 -19.62 17.85
CA LEU A 106 0.32 -18.95 18.27
C LEU A 106 -0.15 -18.04 17.15
N CYS A 107 -1.44 -18.04 16.87
CA CYS A 107 -2.05 -17.12 15.91
C CYS A 107 -3.27 -16.43 16.52
N VAL A 108 -3.42 -15.13 16.26
CA VAL A 108 -4.64 -14.37 16.57
C VAL A 108 -5.23 -13.84 15.27
N VAL A 109 -6.49 -14.16 15.04
CA VAL A 109 -7.23 -13.76 13.83
C VAL A 109 -8.25 -12.67 14.14
N GLY A 110 -8.73 -11.96 13.13
CA GLY A 110 -9.64 -10.83 13.27
C GLY A 110 -11.03 -11.21 13.77
N ASP A 111 -11.59 -12.27 13.21
CA ASP A 111 -12.99 -12.65 13.36
C ASP A 111 -13.22 -14.17 13.23
N SER A 112 -14.49 -14.59 13.38
CA SER A 112 -14.90 -15.99 13.33
C SER A 112 -14.74 -16.63 11.96
N SER A 113 -14.86 -15.87 10.87
CA SER A 113 -14.67 -16.38 9.51
C SER A 113 -13.21 -16.79 9.29
N LEU A 114 -12.27 -15.91 9.65
CA LEU A 114 -10.84 -16.22 9.61
C LEU A 114 -10.46 -17.33 10.57
N PHE A 115 -11.09 -17.37 11.76
CA PHE A 115 -10.87 -18.46 12.71
C PHE A 115 -11.24 -19.81 12.11
N SER A 116 -12.44 -19.92 11.52
CA SER A 116 -12.91 -21.16 10.89
C SER A 116 -11.98 -21.57 9.75
N LYS A 117 -11.59 -20.63 8.89
CA LYS A 117 -10.68 -20.89 7.78
C LYS A 117 -9.32 -21.45 8.26
N ILE A 118 -8.71 -20.86 9.28
CA ILE A 118 -7.42 -21.34 9.79
C ILE A 118 -7.58 -22.64 10.58
N ASN A 119 -8.69 -22.82 11.31
CA ASN A 119 -8.95 -24.03 12.07
C ASN A 119 -9.19 -25.25 11.15
N GLU A 120 -9.80 -25.07 9.98
CA GLU A 120 -9.91 -26.11 8.95
C GLU A 120 -8.55 -26.59 8.43
N LEU A 121 -7.55 -25.71 8.40
CA LEU A 121 -6.18 -26.05 7.96
C LEU A 121 -5.31 -26.64 9.07
N LYS A 122 -5.84 -26.84 10.29
CA LYS A 122 -5.03 -27.19 11.46
C LYS A 122 -4.27 -28.50 11.32
N SER A 123 -4.79 -29.47 10.56
CA SER A 123 -4.09 -30.71 10.25
C SER A 123 -2.84 -30.52 9.40
N ASP A 124 -2.82 -29.48 8.55
CA ASP A 124 -1.75 -29.18 7.61
C ASP A 124 -0.71 -28.21 8.20
N ILE A 125 -0.97 -27.65 9.39
CA ILE A 125 -0.11 -26.69 10.11
C ILE A 125 0.17 -27.15 11.55
N PRO A 126 0.91 -28.27 11.74
CA PRO A 126 1.02 -28.98 13.03
C PRO A 126 1.72 -28.18 14.13
N GLU A 127 2.52 -27.16 13.80
CA GLU A 127 3.21 -26.32 14.80
C GLU A 127 2.26 -25.32 15.47
N LEU A 128 1.07 -25.05 14.91
CA LEU A 128 0.09 -24.14 15.49
C LEU A 128 -0.58 -24.78 16.73
N LYS A 129 -0.19 -24.31 17.91
CA LYS A 129 -0.71 -24.78 19.20
C LYS A 129 -1.93 -23.98 19.67
N TYR A 130 -1.91 -22.67 19.44
CA TYR A 130 -2.91 -21.75 19.95
C TYR A 130 -3.49 -20.90 18.82
N LEU A 131 -4.82 -20.87 18.75
CA LEU A 131 -5.57 -20.05 17.79
C LEU A 131 -6.65 -19.29 18.56
N PHE A 132 -6.66 -17.95 18.44
CA PHE A 132 -7.60 -17.05 19.11
C PHE A 132 -8.20 -16.07 18.12
N SER A 133 -9.35 -15.48 18.48
CA SER A 133 -9.98 -14.39 17.74
C SER A 133 -9.94 -13.07 18.52
N PHE A 134 -9.70 -11.96 17.83
CA PHE A 134 -9.86 -10.63 18.44
C PHE A 134 -11.33 -10.29 18.69
N ASN A 135 -12.22 -10.70 17.77
CA ASN A 135 -13.65 -10.51 17.96
C ASN A 135 -14.19 -11.58 18.90
N LYS A 136 -15.06 -11.17 19.82
CA LYS A 136 -15.72 -12.08 20.76
C LYS A 136 -16.83 -12.85 20.03
N ASP A 137 -16.80 -14.17 20.14
CA ASP A 137 -17.80 -15.10 19.65
C ASP A 137 -17.97 -16.21 20.69
N GLU A 138 -19.20 -16.70 20.93
CA GLU A 138 -19.49 -17.67 22.00
C GLU A 138 -18.78 -19.02 21.84
N ASN A 139 -18.48 -19.39 20.60
CA ASN A 139 -17.93 -20.72 20.25
C ASN A 139 -16.43 -20.67 19.90
N ILE A 140 -15.77 -19.54 20.05
CA ILE A 140 -14.39 -19.32 19.58
C ILE A 140 -13.54 -18.74 20.71
N PRO A 141 -12.35 -19.30 20.97
CA PRO A 141 -11.43 -18.75 21.97
C PRO A 141 -11.10 -17.28 21.67
N HIS A 142 -11.43 -16.42 22.62
CA HIS A 142 -11.16 -15.00 22.52
C HIS A 142 -9.72 -14.70 22.94
N TRP A 143 -9.04 -13.78 22.30
CA TRP A 143 -7.63 -13.45 22.58
C TRP A 143 -7.39 -13.01 24.03
N HIS A 144 -8.40 -12.51 24.74
CA HIS A 144 -8.30 -12.23 26.17
C HIS A 144 -8.07 -13.48 27.03
N GLU A 145 -8.26 -14.69 26.50
CA GLU A 145 -7.91 -15.92 27.20
C GLU A 145 -6.40 -16.05 27.42
N ILE A 146 -5.59 -15.41 26.56
CA ILE A 146 -4.15 -15.27 26.80
C ILE A 146 -3.87 -14.58 28.14
N HIS A 147 -4.78 -13.71 28.62
CA HIS A 147 -4.61 -12.94 29.86
C HIS A 147 -4.99 -13.69 31.12
N ILE A 148 -5.60 -14.88 31.05
CA ILE A 148 -6.15 -15.59 32.23
C ILE A 148 -5.07 -15.82 33.27
N ASN A 149 -3.89 -16.28 32.88
CA ASN A 149 -2.78 -16.57 33.76
C ASN A 149 -1.70 -15.48 33.78
N ALA A 150 -1.98 -14.28 33.24
CA ALA A 150 -1.01 -13.20 33.18
C ALA A 150 -0.46 -12.79 34.58
N SER A 151 -1.28 -12.86 35.61
CA SER A 151 -0.88 -12.54 37.00
C SER A 151 0.18 -13.49 37.58
N SER A 152 0.37 -14.68 37.00
CA SER A 152 1.41 -15.62 37.44
C SER A 152 2.82 -15.19 37.00
N VAL A 153 2.93 -14.23 36.05
CA VAL A 153 4.20 -13.73 35.53
C VAL A 153 4.52 -12.38 36.19
N SER A 154 5.71 -12.26 36.76
CA SER A 154 6.15 -11.03 37.43
C SER A 154 6.59 -9.97 36.44
N ASP A 155 6.56 -8.67 36.84
CA ASP A 155 7.14 -7.60 36.07
C ASP A 155 8.66 -7.75 35.89
N ILE A 156 9.32 -8.40 36.87
CA ILE A 156 10.76 -8.69 36.82
C ILE A 156 11.08 -9.61 35.62
N GLU A 157 10.23 -10.61 35.36
CA GLU A 157 10.41 -11.53 34.22
C GLU A 157 10.30 -10.78 32.88
N ILE A 158 9.28 -9.91 32.76
CA ILE A 158 9.14 -9.06 31.55
C ILE A 158 10.38 -8.18 31.38
N GLN A 159 10.79 -7.49 32.43
CA GLN A 159 11.95 -6.61 32.38
C GLN A 159 13.24 -7.37 32.02
N SER A 160 13.43 -8.56 32.60
CA SER A 160 14.57 -9.43 32.28
C SER A 160 14.59 -9.86 30.80
N ARG A 161 13.42 -10.14 30.19
CA ARG A 161 13.35 -10.44 28.74
C ARG A 161 13.65 -9.22 27.89
N LYS A 162 13.06 -8.07 28.20
CA LYS A 162 13.29 -6.80 27.50
C LYS A 162 14.77 -6.41 27.49
N GLU A 163 15.48 -6.61 28.60
CA GLU A 163 16.91 -6.27 28.70
C GLU A 163 17.82 -7.13 27.83
N LYS A 164 17.42 -8.35 27.51
CA LYS A 164 18.18 -9.29 26.67
C LYS A 164 17.97 -9.05 25.18
N ILE A 165 16.97 -8.27 24.79
CA ILE A 165 16.66 -8.04 23.37
C ILE A 165 17.52 -6.90 22.85
N GLU A 166 18.31 -7.20 21.81
CA GLU A 166 19.17 -6.26 21.14
C GLU A 166 18.49 -5.62 19.92
N ASN A 167 19.03 -4.51 19.45
CA ASN A 167 18.46 -3.78 18.30
C ASN A 167 18.58 -4.55 16.97
N LEU A 168 19.54 -5.44 16.85
CA LEU A 168 19.75 -6.28 15.66
C LEU A 168 18.98 -7.60 15.70
N ASP A 169 18.29 -7.90 16.79
CA ASP A 169 17.47 -9.11 16.89
C ASP A 169 16.32 -9.06 15.89
N LEU A 170 15.95 -10.23 15.39
CA LEU A 170 14.84 -10.41 14.45
C LEU A 170 13.52 -10.05 15.12
N ALA A 171 12.85 -9.02 14.62
CA ALA A 171 11.57 -8.55 15.15
C ALA A 171 10.38 -9.17 14.39
N THR A 172 10.53 -9.36 13.08
CA THR A 172 9.40 -9.80 12.25
C THR A 172 9.87 -10.51 10.98
N ILE A 173 9.01 -11.42 10.49
CA ILE A 173 9.13 -12.03 9.16
C ILE A 173 7.88 -11.65 8.37
N ILE A 174 8.06 -10.86 7.31
CA ILE A 174 6.95 -10.39 6.45
C ILE A 174 7.00 -11.13 5.14
N TYR A 175 5.98 -11.93 4.85
CA TYR A 175 5.90 -12.68 3.60
C TYR A 175 5.44 -11.82 2.45
N THR A 176 6.24 -11.78 1.39
CA THR A 176 5.94 -11.05 0.15
C THR A 176 5.65 -12.03 -0.97
N SER A 177 4.61 -11.76 -1.76
CA SER A 177 4.31 -12.56 -2.95
C SER A 177 5.39 -12.33 -4.01
N GLY A 178 6.21 -13.36 -4.24
CA GLY A 178 7.14 -13.36 -5.37
C GLY A 178 6.39 -13.47 -6.70
N THR A 179 6.96 -12.90 -7.76
CA THR A 179 6.41 -13.07 -9.13
C THR A 179 6.61 -14.50 -9.68
N THR A 180 7.31 -15.38 -8.96
CA THR A 180 7.83 -16.65 -9.50
C THR A 180 7.65 -17.88 -8.61
N GLY A 181 6.78 -17.85 -7.58
CA GLY A 181 6.61 -19.03 -6.72
C GLY A 181 6.05 -18.69 -5.34
N ASN A 182 6.37 -19.52 -4.34
CA ASN A 182 5.93 -19.33 -2.95
C ASN A 182 6.33 -17.97 -2.38
N PRO A 183 5.56 -17.42 -1.44
CA PRO A 183 5.90 -16.19 -0.75
C PRO A 183 7.26 -16.28 -0.05
N LYS A 184 8.04 -15.20 -0.08
CA LYS A 184 9.35 -15.13 0.60
C LYS A 184 9.22 -14.37 1.91
N GLY A 185 9.72 -14.93 3.00
CA GLY A 185 9.74 -14.31 4.32
C GLY A 185 10.89 -13.31 4.45
N VAL A 186 10.60 -12.02 4.39
CA VAL A 186 11.58 -10.94 4.61
C VAL A 186 11.85 -10.77 6.08
N MET A 187 13.10 -10.97 6.52
CA MET A 187 13.53 -10.84 7.91
C MET A 187 13.93 -9.40 8.23
N LEU A 188 13.23 -8.77 9.17
CA LEU A 188 13.52 -7.41 9.62
C LEU A 188 13.83 -7.39 11.12
N SER A 189 14.95 -6.76 11.48
CA SER A 189 15.32 -6.50 12.87
C SER A 189 14.57 -5.30 13.45
N HIS A 190 14.65 -5.12 14.77
CA HIS A 190 14.20 -3.89 15.41
C HIS A 190 14.87 -2.66 14.78
N ASN A 191 16.17 -2.74 14.51
CA ASN A 191 16.94 -1.64 13.93
C ASN A 191 16.51 -1.31 12.50
N ASN A 192 16.19 -2.30 11.68
CA ASN A 192 15.80 -2.04 10.29
C ASN A 192 14.56 -1.12 10.24
N ILE A 193 13.52 -1.44 10.99
CA ILE A 193 12.29 -0.65 11.03
C ILE A 193 12.49 0.66 11.81
N LEU A 194 13.17 0.62 12.96
CA LEU A 194 13.37 1.81 13.79
C LEU A 194 14.23 2.88 13.08
N SER A 195 15.28 2.50 12.35
CA SER A 195 16.06 3.43 11.55
C SER A 195 15.21 4.10 10.47
N ASN A 196 14.30 3.34 9.86
CA ASN A 196 13.37 3.86 8.86
C ASN A 196 12.37 4.86 9.48
N VAL A 197 11.81 4.54 10.66
CA VAL A 197 10.97 5.44 11.44
C VAL A 197 11.68 6.76 11.72
N THR A 198 12.89 6.69 12.31
CA THR A 198 13.63 7.90 12.70
C THR A 198 14.07 8.72 11.48
N SER A 199 14.40 8.08 10.37
CA SER A 199 14.80 8.77 9.13
C SER A 199 13.62 9.43 8.39
N CYS A 200 12.37 9.09 8.75
CA CYS A 200 11.17 9.66 8.15
C CYS A 200 10.54 10.81 8.96
N ILE A 201 11.00 11.09 10.18
CA ILE A 201 10.39 12.11 11.07
C ILE A 201 10.30 13.48 10.37
N ASP A 202 11.39 13.95 9.79
CA ASP A 202 11.46 15.27 9.15
C ASP A 202 10.80 15.32 7.76
N ARG A 203 10.30 14.18 7.29
CA ARG A 203 9.62 14.04 5.99
C ARG A 203 8.11 14.23 6.13
N MET A 204 7.56 13.98 7.31
CA MET A 204 6.13 13.98 7.58
C MET A 204 5.68 15.31 8.19
N PRO A 205 4.63 15.95 7.64
CA PRO A 205 4.09 17.20 8.17
C PRO A 205 3.15 16.96 9.37
N CYS A 206 3.58 16.13 10.32
CA CYS A 206 2.85 15.77 11.53
C CYS A 206 3.60 16.20 12.79
N ASP A 207 2.85 16.37 13.85
CA ASP A 207 3.30 16.71 15.19
C ASP A 207 2.41 15.98 16.23
N GLU A 208 2.67 16.20 17.51
CA GLU A 208 1.91 15.61 18.61
C GLU A 208 0.44 16.05 18.68
N ASN A 209 0.05 17.09 17.95
CA ASN A 209 -1.33 17.55 17.85
C ASN A 209 -2.03 16.99 16.60
N SER A 210 -1.34 16.17 15.82
CA SER A 210 -1.88 15.66 14.58
C SER A 210 -2.74 14.43 14.79
N ARG A 211 -3.85 14.38 14.04
CA ARG A 211 -4.69 13.19 13.88
C ARG A 211 -4.37 12.55 12.53
N VAL A 212 -4.23 11.24 12.53
CA VAL A 212 -4.00 10.45 11.33
C VAL A 212 -5.12 9.42 11.17
N LEU A 213 -5.55 9.18 9.95
CA LEU A 213 -6.52 8.12 9.63
C LEU A 213 -5.80 6.99 8.94
N THR A 214 -5.90 5.78 9.48
CA THR A 214 -5.26 4.56 8.97
C THR A 214 -6.30 3.60 8.39
N PHE A 215 -6.02 3.05 7.21
CA PHE A 215 -6.88 2.08 6.52
C PHE A 215 -6.10 1.15 5.58
N LEU A 216 -4.84 1.45 5.26
CA LEU A 216 -3.99 0.49 4.55
C LEU A 216 -3.67 -0.68 5.48
N PRO A 217 -3.50 -1.92 4.96
CA PRO A 217 -3.30 -3.08 5.80
C PRO A 217 -2.04 -2.97 6.68
N VAL A 218 -2.19 -3.04 7.99
CA VAL A 218 -1.07 -2.97 8.97
C VAL A 218 -0.16 -4.21 8.89
N CYS A 219 -0.62 -5.30 8.32
CA CYS A 219 0.23 -6.46 8.01
C CYS A 219 1.29 -6.15 6.93
N HIS A 220 1.10 -5.09 6.15
CA HIS A 220 2.10 -4.59 5.20
C HIS A 220 3.10 -3.69 5.91
N VAL A 221 4.40 -3.87 5.60
CA VAL A 221 5.50 -3.11 6.24
C VAL A 221 5.30 -1.60 6.19
N TYR A 222 4.71 -1.07 5.11
CA TYR A 222 4.48 0.37 4.92
C TYR A 222 3.57 0.95 6.02
N GLU A 223 2.39 0.40 6.20
CA GLU A 223 1.44 0.91 7.21
C GLU A 223 1.94 0.60 8.62
N ARG A 224 2.55 -0.57 8.85
CA ARG A 224 3.11 -0.94 10.16
C ARG A 224 4.23 0.01 10.58
N MET A 225 5.15 0.35 9.69
CA MET A 225 6.21 1.32 9.97
C MET A 225 5.62 2.70 10.31
N LEU A 226 4.56 3.12 9.58
CA LEU A 226 3.87 4.38 9.85
C LEU A 226 3.16 4.39 11.20
N HIS A 227 2.56 3.27 11.65
CA HIS A 227 2.02 3.20 13.01
C HIS A 227 3.11 3.46 14.05
N TYR A 228 4.31 2.87 13.91
CA TYR A 228 5.43 3.19 14.78
C TYR A 228 5.85 4.66 14.68
N LEU A 229 5.88 5.23 13.47
CA LEU A 229 6.23 6.63 13.26
C LEU A 229 5.19 7.56 13.92
N TYR A 230 3.90 7.29 13.76
CA TYR A 230 2.83 8.08 14.38
C TYR A 230 2.89 8.01 15.91
N MET A 231 3.12 6.82 16.48
CA MET A 231 3.35 6.67 17.91
C MET A 231 4.59 7.45 18.37
N TYR A 232 5.69 7.38 17.61
CA TYR A 232 6.91 8.11 17.92
C TYR A 232 6.70 9.62 17.93
N MET A 233 5.93 10.15 16.98
CA MET A 233 5.64 11.58 16.86
C MET A 233 4.54 12.06 17.80
N GLY A 234 3.90 11.18 18.56
CA GLY A 234 2.79 11.51 19.46
C GLY A 234 1.46 11.79 18.76
N CYS A 235 1.26 11.32 17.53
CA CYS A 235 -0.01 11.49 16.81
C CYS A 235 -1.14 10.66 17.44
N SER A 236 -2.38 11.12 17.27
CA SER A 236 -3.58 10.33 17.53
C SER A 236 -3.97 9.54 16.28
N ILE A 237 -4.08 8.22 16.40
CA ILE A 237 -4.30 7.28 15.29
C ILE A 237 -5.75 6.81 15.29
N PHE A 238 -6.47 7.06 14.20
CA PHE A 238 -7.86 6.68 13.99
C PHE A 238 -7.94 5.54 12.98
N PHE A 239 -8.61 4.45 13.31
CA PHE A 239 -8.82 3.31 12.40
C PHE A 239 -10.12 3.49 11.62
N ALA A 240 -10.05 3.55 10.30
CA ALA A 240 -11.25 3.56 9.46
C ALA A 240 -12.03 2.25 9.62
N GLU A 241 -13.37 2.34 9.58
CA GLU A 241 -14.25 1.18 9.76
C GLU A 241 -14.15 0.19 8.58
N SER A 242 -14.09 0.72 7.36
CA SER A 242 -13.98 -0.05 6.12
C SER A 242 -13.50 0.83 4.97
N MET A 243 -13.16 0.23 3.84
CA MET A 243 -12.80 0.97 2.62
C MET A 243 -13.96 1.82 2.09
N ASP A 244 -15.20 1.38 2.27
CA ASP A 244 -16.39 2.08 1.77
C ASP A 244 -16.70 3.33 2.60
N THR A 245 -16.38 3.32 3.89
CA THR A 245 -16.66 4.42 4.82
C THR A 245 -15.54 5.45 4.95
N ILE A 246 -14.40 5.27 4.26
CA ILE A 246 -13.23 6.16 4.35
C ILE A 246 -13.63 7.64 4.16
N GLY A 247 -14.48 7.93 3.16
CA GLY A 247 -14.89 9.31 2.87
C GLY A 247 -15.70 9.96 3.99
N GLU A 248 -16.47 9.19 4.75
CA GLU A 248 -17.22 9.64 5.93
C GLU A 248 -16.29 9.79 7.12
N ASN A 249 -15.45 8.80 7.36
CA ASN A 249 -14.46 8.82 8.43
C ASN A 249 -13.47 9.99 8.28
N ILE A 250 -13.04 10.34 7.07
CA ILE A 250 -12.21 11.54 6.80
C ILE A 250 -12.91 12.81 7.26
N LYS A 251 -14.22 12.97 6.98
CA LYS A 251 -14.98 14.16 7.35
C LYS A 251 -15.19 14.27 8.86
N GLU A 252 -15.36 13.14 9.55
CA GLU A 252 -15.53 13.09 11.00
C GLU A 252 -14.21 13.34 11.74
N VAL A 253 -13.15 12.63 11.39
CA VAL A 253 -11.83 12.69 12.02
C VAL A 253 -11.11 13.99 11.66
N LYS A 254 -11.33 14.51 10.45
CA LYS A 254 -10.60 15.65 9.87
C LYS A 254 -9.08 15.46 10.03
N PRO A 255 -8.51 14.40 9.44
CA PRO A 255 -7.11 14.04 9.65
C PRO A 255 -6.18 15.09 9.08
N HIS A 256 -5.04 15.28 9.74
CA HIS A 256 -3.96 16.14 9.23
C HIS A 256 -3.14 15.40 8.16
N MET A 257 -3.12 14.06 8.24
CA MET A 257 -2.46 13.22 7.26
C MET A 257 -3.11 11.83 7.20
N PHE A 258 -3.04 11.22 6.05
CA PHE A 258 -3.31 9.79 5.85
C PHE A 258 -2.48 9.26 4.69
N THR A 259 -2.33 7.94 4.66
CA THR A 259 -1.64 7.23 3.58
C THR A 259 -2.63 6.68 2.60
N ALA A 260 -2.27 6.65 1.33
CA ALA A 260 -3.12 6.14 0.27
C ALA A 260 -2.29 5.39 -0.78
N VAL A 261 -2.90 4.38 -1.40
CA VAL A 261 -2.38 3.83 -2.65
C VAL A 261 -2.88 4.66 -3.83
N PRO A 262 -2.16 4.72 -4.96
CA PRO A 262 -2.59 5.49 -6.15
C PRO A 262 -4.02 5.23 -6.56
N ARG A 263 -4.48 3.99 -6.49
CA ARG A 263 -5.85 3.60 -6.87
C ARG A 263 -6.93 4.32 -6.06
N LEU A 264 -6.71 4.57 -4.77
CA LEU A 264 -7.65 5.33 -3.96
C LEU A 264 -7.69 6.81 -4.39
N ILE A 265 -6.54 7.39 -4.69
CA ILE A 265 -6.43 8.78 -5.18
C ILE A 265 -7.14 8.91 -6.53
N GLU A 266 -6.99 7.94 -7.42
CA GLU A 266 -7.72 7.84 -8.70
C GLU A 266 -9.23 7.85 -8.48
N LYS A 267 -9.75 6.96 -7.62
CA LYS A 267 -11.18 6.88 -7.31
C LYS A 267 -11.73 8.16 -6.69
N VAL A 268 -10.96 8.81 -5.81
CA VAL A 268 -11.35 10.12 -5.25
C VAL A 268 -11.45 11.16 -6.35
N TYR A 269 -10.46 11.22 -7.25
CA TYR A 269 -10.47 12.15 -8.38
C TYR A 269 -11.64 11.89 -9.33
N GLU A 270 -11.88 10.63 -9.71
CA GLU A 270 -13.02 10.24 -10.55
C GLU A 270 -14.35 10.68 -9.94
N LYS A 271 -14.55 10.46 -8.64
CA LYS A 271 -15.77 10.89 -7.92
C LYS A 271 -15.92 12.41 -7.92
N ILE A 272 -14.82 13.15 -7.82
CA ILE A 272 -14.84 14.62 -7.90
C ILE A 272 -15.24 15.06 -9.31
N ILE A 273 -14.66 14.47 -10.35
CA ILE A 273 -14.98 14.80 -11.75
C ILE A 273 -16.43 14.46 -12.10
N SER A 274 -16.92 13.28 -11.70
CA SER A 274 -18.32 12.88 -11.91
C SER A 274 -19.29 13.89 -11.30
N LYS A 275 -19.05 14.33 -10.05
CA LYS A 275 -19.84 15.41 -9.45
C LYS A 275 -19.76 16.73 -10.23
N GLY A 276 -18.61 17.03 -10.83
CA GLY A 276 -18.45 18.20 -11.69
C GLY A 276 -19.29 18.12 -12.97
N GLU A 277 -19.48 16.92 -13.51
CA GLU A 277 -20.30 16.66 -14.70
C GLU A 277 -21.81 16.87 -14.43
N GLU A 278 -22.27 16.63 -13.21
CA GLU A 278 -23.64 16.87 -12.77
C GLU A 278 -23.96 18.38 -12.64
N LEU A 279 -22.93 19.23 -12.55
CA LEU A 279 -23.12 20.67 -12.48
C LEU A 279 -23.67 21.23 -13.80
N THR A 280 -24.43 22.33 -13.70
CA THR A 280 -25.01 23.03 -14.86
C THR A 280 -24.59 24.49 -14.91
N GLY A 281 -24.73 25.10 -16.08
CA GLY A 281 -24.51 26.54 -16.28
C GLY A 281 -23.10 27.00 -15.88
N LEU A 282 -23.02 28.17 -15.25
CA LEU A 282 -21.75 28.81 -14.86
C LEU A 282 -20.92 27.97 -13.90
N LYS A 283 -21.56 27.21 -12.99
CA LYS A 283 -20.85 26.33 -12.04
C LYS A 283 -20.04 25.25 -12.76
N ARG A 284 -20.63 24.64 -13.79
CA ARG A 284 -19.94 23.64 -14.62
C ARG A 284 -18.75 24.25 -15.38
N ILE A 285 -18.93 25.42 -15.97
CA ILE A 285 -17.86 26.12 -16.70
C ILE A 285 -16.69 26.43 -15.76
N LEU A 286 -16.95 26.98 -14.58
CA LEU A 286 -15.93 27.32 -13.60
C LEU A 286 -15.22 26.06 -13.06
N PHE A 287 -15.95 24.98 -12.84
CA PHE A 287 -15.38 23.71 -12.38
C PHE A 287 -14.36 23.18 -13.40
N PHE A 288 -14.74 23.03 -14.68
CA PHE A 288 -13.85 22.51 -15.70
C PHE A 288 -12.74 23.49 -16.08
N TRP A 289 -12.95 24.79 -15.93
CA TRP A 289 -11.87 25.78 -16.02
C TRP A 289 -10.81 25.55 -14.93
N ALA A 290 -11.22 25.31 -13.68
CA ALA A 290 -10.29 25.02 -12.60
C ALA A 290 -9.56 23.69 -12.82
N VAL A 291 -10.26 22.64 -13.31
CA VAL A 291 -9.63 21.35 -13.69
C VAL A 291 -8.56 21.57 -14.75
N LYS A 292 -8.87 22.27 -15.84
CA LYS A 292 -7.90 22.54 -16.90
C LYS A 292 -6.70 23.36 -16.41
N LEU A 293 -6.93 24.28 -15.46
CA LEU A 293 -5.85 25.04 -14.83
C LEU A 293 -4.96 24.10 -13.97
N GLY A 294 -5.57 23.17 -13.21
CA GLY A 294 -4.85 22.21 -12.40
C GLY A 294 -3.99 21.24 -13.21
N GLU A 295 -4.43 20.81 -14.39
CA GLU A 295 -3.64 19.97 -15.31
C GLU A 295 -2.34 20.63 -15.77
N GLN A 296 -2.32 21.97 -15.81
CA GLN A 296 -1.15 22.77 -16.19
C GLN A 296 -0.24 23.11 -15.00
N TYR A 297 -0.56 22.62 -13.80
CA TYR A 297 0.20 22.94 -12.59
C TYR A 297 1.65 22.46 -12.71
N ASP A 298 2.54 23.35 -12.34
CA ASP A 298 3.96 23.05 -12.15
C ASP A 298 4.41 23.55 -10.77
N VAL A 299 5.29 22.81 -10.11
CA VAL A 299 5.77 23.19 -8.77
C VAL A 299 6.66 24.42 -8.80
N ILE A 300 7.43 24.60 -9.88
CA ILE A 300 8.48 25.63 -10.00
C ILE A 300 8.10 26.71 -10.98
N ASN A 301 7.71 26.34 -12.21
CA ASN A 301 7.58 27.26 -13.32
C ASN A 301 6.14 27.75 -13.46
N ARG A 302 5.77 28.74 -12.63
CA ARG A 302 4.43 29.35 -12.69
C ARG A 302 4.53 30.86 -12.93
N SER A 303 3.85 31.34 -13.98
CA SER A 303 3.76 32.76 -14.25
C SER A 303 2.90 33.50 -13.20
N PHE A 304 3.09 34.80 -13.08
CA PHE A 304 2.26 35.64 -12.18
C PHE A 304 0.77 35.47 -12.48
N TRP A 305 0.36 35.57 -13.75
CA TRP A 305 -1.03 35.42 -14.16
C TRP A 305 -1.62 34.03 -13.89
N TYR A 306 -0.79 32.99 -14.00
CA TYR A 306 -1.21 31.64 -13.61
C TYR A 306 -1.49 31.58 -12.11
N ASN A 307 -0.63 32.14 -11.28
CA ASN A 307 -0.82 32.15 -9.82
C ASN A 307 -2.09 32.94 -9.41
N VAL A 308 -2.41 34.06 -10.06
CA VAL A 308 -3.66 34.79 -9.84
C VAL A 308 -4.88 33.92 -10.16
N LYS A 309 -4.90 33.28 -11.34
CA LYS A 309 -5.98 32.34 -11.73
C LYS A 309 -6.09 31.18 -10.74
N LEU A 310 -4.97 30.62 -10.31
CA LEU A 310 -4.92 29.51 -9.36
C LEU A 310 -5.49 29.93 -8.00
N ALA A 311 -5.19 31.12 -7.51
CA ALA A 311 -5.75 31.62 -6.25
C ALA A 311 -7.29 31.75 -6.33
N ILE A 312 -7.82 32.20 -7.45
CA ILE A 312 -9.28 32.26 -7.69
C ILE A 312 -9.87 30.85 -7.74
N ALA A 313 -9.23 29.91 -8.46
CA ALA A 313 -9.67 28.52 -8.55
C ALA A 313 -9.64 27.83 -7.17
N ARG A 314 -8.62 28.08 -6.36
CA ARG A 314 -8.50 27.58 -4.97
C ARG A 314 -9.66 28.05 -4.12
N LYS A 315 -9.99 29.34 -4.17
CA LYS A 315 -11.07 29.92 -3.39
C LYS A 315 -12.47 29.44 -3.80
N LEU A 316 -12.73 29.32 -5.09
CA LEU A 316 -14.08 29.06 -5.61
C LEU A 316 -14.39 27.56 -5.78
N ILE A 317 -13.40 26.76 -6.14
CA ILE A 317 -13.59 25.36 -6.54
C ILE A 317 -12.80 24.41 -5.65
N PHE A 318 -11.48 24.59 -5.52
CA PHE A 318 -10.61 23.64 -4.84
C PHE A 318 -10.80 23.61 -3.32
N SER A 319 -11.32 24.69 -2.70
CA SER A 319 -11.75 24.67 -1.31
C SER A 319 -12.77 23.58 -1.00
N LYS A 320 -13.65 23.25 -1.97
CA LYS A 320 -14.61 22.16 -1.84
C LYS A 320 -13.94 20.77 -1.81
N TRP A 321 -12.82 20.62 -2.50
CA TRP A 321 -12.03 19.37 -2.47
C TRP A 321 -11.35 19.23 -1.11
N GLN A 322 -10.80 20.32 -0.57
CA GLN A 322 -10.20 20.31 0.77
C GLN A 322 -11.25 20.00 1.85
N GLU A 323 -12.45 20.62 1.77
CA GLU A 323 -13.58 20.33 2.66
C GLU A 323 -13.98 18.84 2.60
N ALA A 324 -13.99 18.24 1.39
CA ALA A 324 -14.30 16.81 1.21
C ALA A 324 -13.25 15.89 1.86
N LEU A 325 -12.02 16.36 2.04
CA LEU A 325 -10.94 15.69 2.77
C LEU A 325 -10.83 16.12 4.24
N GLY A 326 -11.91 16.68 4.81
CA GLY A 326 -12.00 17.06 6.22
C GLY A 326 -11.46 18.47 6.56
N GLY A 327 -10.87 19.17 5.60
CA GLY A 327 -10.44 20.57 5.74
C GLY A 327 -9.11 20.80 6.48
N ASN A 328 -8.54 19.77 7.12
CA ASN A 328 -7.30 19.88 7.91
C ASN A 328 -6.12 19.13 7.27
N THR A 329 -6.33 18.46 6.14
CA THR A 329 -5.32 17.60 5.53
C THR A 329 -4.11 18.41 5.06
N ARG A 330 -2.96 18.22 5.69
CA ARG A 330 -1.66 18.82 5.35
C ARG A 330 -0.98 18.06 4.23
N ALA A 331 -1.08 16.72 4.24
CA ALA A 331 -0.55 15.86 3.19
C ALA A 331 -1.26 14.51 3.09
N ILE A 332 -1.22 13.93 1.89
CA ILE A 332 -1.52 12.54 1.60
C ILE A 332 -0.22 11.89 1.15
N VAL A 333 0.20 10.80 1.81
CA VAL A 333 1.42 10.08 1.40
C VAL A 333 1.04 8.91 0.52
N SER A 334 1.55 8.90 -0.71
CA SER A 334 1.28 7.86 -1.70
C SER A 334 2.46 6.92 -1.86
N GLY A 335 2.21 5.62 -1.78
CA GLY A 335 3.24 4.59 -1.91
C GLY A 335 2.70 3.31 -2.54
N SER A 336 3.53 2.26 -2.57
CA SER A 336 3.27 0.92 -3.11
C SER A 336 3.17 0.81 -4.63
N ALA A 337 2.81 1.87 -5.35
CA ALA A 337 2.79 1.93 -6.82
C ALA A 337 3.04 3.36 -7.30
N ALA A 338 3.33 3.53 -8.59
CA ALA A 338 3.52 4.85 -9.19
C ALA A 338 2.19 5.61 -9.29
N LEU A 339 2.20 6.87 -8.85
CA LEU A 339 1.07 7.78 -9.03
C LEU A 339 1.14 8.44 -10.40
N GLN A 340 0.01 8.57 -11.06
CA GLN A 340 -0.07 9.31 -12.32
C GLN A 340 0.31 10.78 -12.10
N PRO A 341 1.28 11.35 -12.86
CA PRO A 341 1.71 12.74 -12.70
C PRO A 341 0.57 13.76 -12.82
N LYS A 342 -0.44 13.44 -13.63
CA LYS A 342 -1.66 14.25 -13.77
C LYS A 342 -2.39 14.43 -12.43
N LEU A 343 -2.53 13.37 -11.66
CA LEU A 343 -3.20 13.41 -10.35
C LEU A 343 -2.38 14.22 -9.34
N ALA A 344 -1.07 13.99 -9.28
CA ALA A 344 -0.19 14.77 -8.42
C ALA A 344 -0.32 16.29 -8.73
N LYS A 345 -0.32 16.68 -10.01
CA LYS A 345 -0.56 18.08 -10.44
C LYS A 345 -1.89 18.62 -9.94
N MET A 346 -2.95 17.85 -10.14
CA MET A 346 -4.32 18.27 -9.78
C MET A 346 -4.48 18.51 -8.29
N PHE A 347 -4.03 17.58 -7.45
CA PHE A 347 -4.14 17.72 -6.02
C PHE A 347 -3.24 18.84 -5.47
N LEU A 348 -2.00 18.96 -5.97
CA LEU A 348 -1.11 20.08 -5.60
C LEU A 348 -1.69 21.44 -6.05
N ALA A 349 -2.32 21.52 -7.21
CA ALA A 349 -3.03 22.73 -7.64
C ALA A 349 -4.17 23.09 -6.68
N ALA A 350 -4.87 22.08 -6.18
CA ALA A 350 -5.94 22.21 -5.19
C ALA A 350 -5.43 22.51 -3.76
N ASP A 351 -4.13 22.69 -3.58
CA ASP A 351 -3.48 22.88 -2.28
C ASP A 351 -3.62 21.67 -1.34
N ILE A 352 -3.73 20.50 -1.92
CA ILE A 352 -3.70 19.21 -1.24
C ILE A 352 -2.35 18.59 -1.57
N THR A 353 -1.44 18.60 -0.59
CA THR A 353 -0.08 18.07 -0.79
C THR A 353 -0.12 16.56 -0.95
N ILE A 354 0.43 16.05 -2.05
CA ILE A 354 0.68 14.61 -2.24
C ILE A 354 2.18 14.38 -2.21
N LEU A 355 2.60 13.45 -1.35
CA LEU A 355 3.98 13.05 -1.15
C LEU A 355 4.17 11.61 -1.64
N GLU A 356 4.81 11.46 -2.79
CA GLU A 356 5.13 10.13 -3.32
C GLU A 356 6.37 9.57 -2.65
N GLY A 357 6.30 8.30 -2.19
CA GLY A 357 7.41 7.58 -1.59
C GLY A 357 7.68 6.26 -2.30
N TYR A 358 8.90 5.77 -2.13
CA TYR A 358 9.38 4.51 -2.70
C TYR A 358 10.10 3.68 -1.67
N GLY A 359 9.88 2.38 -1.78
CA GLY A 359 10.59 1.37 -1.02
C GLY A 359 9.94 -0.01 -1.17
N LEU A 360 10.57 -0.99 -0.55
CA LEU A 360 10.20 -2.40 -0.58
C LEU A 360 10.10 -2.94 0.85
N THR A 361 9.50 -4.11 1.02
CA THR A 361 9.53 -4.79 2.32
C THR A 361 10.97 -5.03 2.76
N GLU A 362 11.84 -5.38 1.82
CA GLU A 362 13.27 -5.61 1.99
C GLU A 362 14.05 -4.35 2.43
N THR A 363 13.42 -3.17 2.41
CA THR A 363 14.04 -1.89 2.83
C THR A 363 13.27 -1.17 3.95
N SER A 364 12.34 -1.82 4.65
CA SER A 364 11.69 -1.49 5.94
C SER A 364 10.77 -0.25 6.04
N PRO A 365 10.03 0.28 5.09
CA PRO A 365 10.18 0.09 3.66
C PRO A 365 10.92 1.23 2.94
N VAL A 366 10.94 2.48 3.48
CA VAL A 366 11.22 3.72 2.73
C VAL A 366 12.69 3.82 2.34
N ILE A 367 12.92 4.11 1.07
CA ILE A 367 14.23 4.49 0.50
C ILE A 367 14.25 6.00 0.24
N SER A 368 13.17 6.51 -0.36
CA SER A 368 13.02 7.91 -0.72
C SER A 368 11.58 8.38 -0.61
N VAL A 369 11.37 9.65 -0.38
CA VAL A 369 10.04 10.28 -0.34
C VAL A 369 10.13 11.75 -0.71
N ASN A 370 9.15 12.24 -1.50
CA ASN A 370 8.92 13.66 -1.67
C ASN A 370 8.51 14.26 -0.32
N CYS A 371 9.02 15.42 0.02
CA CYS A 371 8.63 16.11 1.25
C CYS A 371 8.64 17.63 1.08
N ILE A 372 7.87 18.31 1.90
CA ILE A 372 7.75 19.78 1.84
C ILE A 372 9.09 20.44 2.07
N LYS A 373 9.89 19.93 3.02
CA LYS A 373 11.19 20.49 3.43
C LYS A 373 12.25 20.42 2.33
N ASN A 374 12.37 19.28 1.64
CA ASN A 374 13.42 19.03 0.64
C ASN A 374 12.96 19.30 -0.80
N GLY A 375 11.69 19.63 -0.95
CA GLY A 375 11.02 19.89 -2.22
C GLY A 375 10.24 18.69 -2.75
N ILE A 376 9.24 19.00 -3.56
CA ILE A 376 8.40 18.03 -4.27
C ILE A 376 8.74 18.09 -5.75
N ARG A 377 8.94 16.93 -6.36
CA ARG A 377 9.16 16.78 -7.82
C ARG A 377 8.16 15.79 -8.38
N ILE A 378 7.19 16.29 -9.12
CA ILE A 378 6.14 15.45 -9.73
C ILE A 378 6.77 14.44 -10.69
N GLY A 379 6.34 13.18 -10.59
CA GLY A 379 6.86 12.08 -11.40
C GLY A 379 8.20 11.53 -10.89
N THR A 380 8.59 11.88 -9.65
CA THR A 380 9.69 11.28 -8.91
C THR A 380 9.19 10.80 -7.54
N VAL A 381 9.96 9.92 -6.93
CA VAL A 381 9.70 9.42 -5.57
C VAL A 381 10.49 10.19 -4.50
N GLY A 382 10.94 11.40 -4.84
CA GLY A 382 11.57 12.33 -3.91
C GLY A 382 13.04 12.08 -3.65
N THR A 383 13.51 12.65 -2.52
CA THR A 383 14.90 12.55 -2.08
C THR A 383 15.08 11.36 -1.13
N LEU A 384 16.30 10.83 -1.07
CA LEU A 384 16.65 9.74 -0.15
C LEU A 384 16.37 10.15 1.30
N ILE A 385 15.90 9.20 2.12
CA ILE A 385 15.82 9.40 3.57
C ILE A 385 17.22 9.36 4.21
N HIS A 386 17.32 9.74 5.47
CA HIS A 386 18.60 9.74 6.18
C HIS A 386 19.21 8.32 6.27
N ASP A 387 20.54 8.25 6.24
CA ASP A 387 21.34 7.03 6.39
C ASP A 387 21.14 5.97 5.30
N VAL A 388 20.37 6.27 4.24
CA VAL A 388 20.18 5.41 3.08
C VAL A 388 21.00 5.92 1.91
N LYS A 389 21.76 5.01 1.29
CA LYS A 389 22.57 5.25 0.09
C LYS A 389 21.94 4.52 -1.10
N VAL A 390 21.94 5.19 -2.24
CA VAL A 390 21.49 4.62 -3.51
C VAL A 390 22.56 4.85 -4.56
N LYS A 391 22.87 3.81 -5.33
CA LYS A 391 23.62 3.93 -6.59
C LYS A 391 22.79 3.34 -7.74
N ILE A 392 22.97 3.85 -8.93
CA ILE A 392 22.39 3.29 -10.15
C ILE A 392 23.47 2.45 -10.81
N ALA A 393 23.18 1.18 -11.02
CA ALA A 393 24.07 0.25 -11.71
C ALA A 393 24.16 0.57 -13.22
N GLU A 394 25.10 -0.05 -13.93
CA GLU A 394 25.30 0.18 -15.37
C GLU A 394 24.06 -0.17 -16.22
N ASP A 395 23.29 -1.16 -15.79
CA ASP A 395 22.04 -1.57 -16.42
C ASP A 395 20.82 -0.73 -15.98
N GLY A 396 21.04 0.30 -15.15
CA GLY A 396 20.01 1.19 -14.63
C GLY A 396 19.34 0.70 -13.35
N GLU A 397 19.72 -0.45 -12.79
CA GLU A 397 19.14 -0.97 -11.55
C GLU A 397 19.45 -0.07 -10.34
N ILE A 398 18.44 0.16 -9.53
CA ILE A 398 18.57 0.87 -8.25
C ILE A 398 19.14 -0.09 -7.21
N LEU A 399 20.33 0.22 -6.69
CA LEU A 399 20.97 -0.51 -5.61
C LEU A 399 20.91 0.30 -4.33
N VAL A 400 20.56 -0.35 -3.22
CA VAL A 400 20.32 0.31 -1.93
C VAL A 400 21.22 -0.26 -0.86
N LYS A 401 21.79 0.63 -0.01
CA LYS A 401 22.57 0.25 1.18
C LYS A 401 22.21 1.16 2.33
N GLY A 402 21.92 0.59 3.48
CA GLY A 402 21.57 1.35 4.69
C GLY A 402 21.08 0.46 5.82
N PRO A 403 20.87 1.03 7.01
CA PRO A 403 20.37 0.29 8.17
C PRO A 403 18.96 -0.24 7.99
N ASN A 404 18.22 0.27 7.00
CA ASN A 404 16.88 -0.15 6.63
C ASN A 404 16.83 -1.42 5.77
N VAL A 405 17.97 -1.89 5.22
CA VAL A 405 18.04 -3.10 4.40
C VAL A 405 17.86 -4.33 5.29
N MET A 406 17.03 -5.27 4.87
CA MET A 406 16.69 -6.50 5.57
C MET A 406 17.92 -7.32 5.99
N ILE A 407 17.74 -8.22 6.96
CA ILE A 407 18.74 -9.24 7.31
C ILE A 407 18.92 -10.24 6.14
N GLY A 408 17.83 -10.59 5.47
CA GLY A 408 17.76 -11.53 4.37
C GLY A 408 16.39 -12.20 4.26
N TYR A 409 16.29 -13.22 3.42
CA TYR A 409 15.07 -14.04 3.31
C TYR A 409 15.14 -15.25 4.23
N TYR A 410 14.07 -15.47 4.98
CA TYR A 410 13.96 -16.58 5.93
C TYR A 410 14.02 -17.92 5.18
N ASN A 411 14.86 -18.85 5.67
CA ASN A 411 15.13 -20.15 5.05
C ASN A 411 15.63 -20.12 3.60
N LEU A 412 16.04 -18.95 3.06
CA LEU A 412 16.48 -18.79 1.67
C LEU A 412 17.85 -18.06 1.59
N PRO A 413 18.94 -18.63 2.14
CA PRO A 413 20.25 -17.97 2.15
C PRO A 413 20.84 -17.73 0.76
N GLU A 414 20.63 -18.65 -0.18
CA GLU A 414 21.10 -18.50 -1.57
C GLU A 414 20.41 -17.31 -2.24
N LYS A 415 19.10 -17.19 -2.06
CA LYS A 415 18.34 -16.06 -2.59
C LYS A 415 18.74 -14.74 -1.94
N THR A 416 19.10 -14.75 -0.66
CA THR A 416 19.64 -13.58 0.03
C THR A 416 20.96 -13.14 -0.60
N ALA A 417 21.87 -14.09 -0.88
CA ALA A 417 23.17 -13.81 -1.51
C ALA A 417 23.06 -13.34 -2.97
N GLU A 418 21.97 -13.72 -3.67
CA GLU A 418 21.66 -13.17 -5.01
C GLU A 418 21.20 -11.72 -4.97
N ASP A 419 20.37 -11.36 -3.95
CA ASP A 419 19.73 -10.04 -3.89
C ASP A 419 20.53 -9.03 -3.02
N ILE A 420 21.47 -9.49 -2.16
CA ILE A 420 22.41 -8.64 -1.40
C ILE A 420 23.84 -9.06 -1.78
N ASP A 421 24.58 -8.17 -2.44
CA ASP A 421 25.93 -8.44 -2.90
C ASP A 421 26.95 -8.45 -1.73
N SER A 422 28.17 -8.89 -2.03
CA SER A 422 29.28 -8.98 -1.05
C SER A 422 29.69 -7.63 -0.44
N GLU A 423 29.34 -6.52 -1.08
CA GLU A 423 29.56 -5.17 -0.56
C GLU A 423 28.39 -4.68 0.31
N GLY A 424 27.30 -5.45 0.42
CA GLY A 424 26.08 -5.14 1.16
C GLY A 424 25.12 -4.21 0.43
N TRP A 425 25.16 -4.16 -0.91
CA TRP A 425 24.14 -3.50 -1.71
C TRP A 425 23.00 -4.44 -2.01
N PHE A 426 21.80 -4.01 -1.69
CA PHE A 426 20.59 -4.73 -2.04
C PHE A 426 20.13 -4.35 -3.46
N HIS A 427 19.94 -5.36 -4.30
CA HIS A 427 19.47 -5.28 -5.67
C HIS A 427 17.94 -5.21 -5.67
N THR A 428 17.37 -4.04 -5.93
CA THR A 428 15.92 -3.83 -5.80
C THR A 428 15.10 -4.50 -6.90
N GLY A 429 15.71 -4.76 -8.04
CA GLY A 429 15.02 -5.17 -9.26
C GLY A 429 14.21 -4.05 -9.91
N ASP A 430 14.31 -2.83 -9.43
CA ASP A 430 13.69 -1.64 -10.00
C ASP A 430 14.73 -0.81 -10.77
N ILE A 431 14.35 -0.27 -11.92
CA ILE A 431 15.18 0.59 -12.76
C ILE A 431 14.87 2.05 -12.48
N GLY A 432 15.89 2.90 -12.40
CA GLY A 432 15.68 4.31 -12.12
C GLY A 432 16.86 5.19 -12.41
N THR A 433 16.68 6.49 -12.14
CA THR A 433 17.69 7.52 -12.35
C THR A 433 17.48 8.66 -11.35
N PHE A 434 18.50 9.51 -11.18
CA PHE A 434 18.37 10.75 -10.43
C PHE A 434 18.03 11.93 -11.34
N ILE A 435 17.01 12.68 -10.96
CA ILE A 435 16.66 13.97 -11.56
C ILE A 435 17.28 15.08 -10.71
N GLU A 436 17.93 16.06 -11.36
CA GLU A 436 18.63 17.16 -10.67
C GLU A 436 19.64 16.68 -9.61
N GLY A 437 20.19 15.48 -9.80
CA GLY A 437 21.18 14.88 -8.90
C GLY A 437 20.69 14.47 -7.52
N LYS A 438 19.39 14.66 -7.19
CA LYS A 438 18.86 14.40 -5.83
C LYS A 438 17.50 13.73 -5.78
N PHE A 439 16.65 13.89 -6.79
CA PHE A 439 15.32 13.28 -6.82
C PHE A 439 15.38 11.93 -7.53
N LEU A 440 15.05 10.86 -6.82
CA LEU A 440 15.00 9.52 -7.39
C LEU A 440 13.74 9.39 -8.26
N LYS A 441 13.90 8.91 -9.47
CA LYS A 441 12.83 8.58 -10.39
C LYS A 441 12.91 7.11 -10.75
N ILE A 442 11.83 6.37 -10.48
CA ILE A 442 11.68 4.99 -10.94
C ILE A 442 11.13 5.03 -12.36
N THR A 443 11.73 4.27 -13.24
CA THR A 443 11.29 4.19 -14.63
C THR A 443 10.62 2.86 -14.93
N ASP A 444 11.03 1.76 -14.29
CA ASP A 444 10.44 0.44 -14.50
C ASP A 444 10.86 -0.62 -13.47
N ARG A 445 10.39 -1.88 -13.69
CA ARG A 445 10.85 -3.09 -13.04
C ARG A 445 11.67 -3.95 -14.00
N LYS A 446 12.89 -4.28 -13.62
CA LYS A 446 13.84 -5.08 -14.42
C LYS A 446 13.24 -6.40 -14.91
N LYS A 447 12.47 -7.10 -14.06
CA LYS A 447 11.84 -8.40 -14.37
C LYS A 447 10.58 -8.30 -15.21
N GLU A 448 10.01 -7.10 -15.39
CA GLU A 448 8.78 -6.87 -16.16
C GLU A 448 9.07 -6.30 -17.55
N ILE A 449 10.29 -5.76 -17.77
CA ILE A 449 10.74 -5.35 -19.10
C ILE A 449 10.91 -6.61 -19.96
N PHE A 450 10.29 -6.60 -21.12
CA PHE A 450 10.45 -7.68 -22.07
C PHE A 450 10.94 -7.19 -23.43
N LYS A 451 11.47 -8.12 -24.23
CA LYS A 451 11.86 -7.87 -25.61
C LYS A 451 10.83 -8.44 -26.57
N THR A 452 10.44 -7.68 -27.57
CA THR A 452 9.73 -8.20 -28.73
C THR A 452 10.67 -9.07 -29.58
N SER A 453 10.12 -9.89 -30.50
CA SER A 453 10.91 -10.68 -31.44
C SER A 453 11.82 -9.82 -32.33
N GLY A 454 11.50 -8.54 -32.51
CA GLY A 454 12.35 -7.55 -33.18
C GLY A 454 13.46 -6.97 -32.29
N GLY A 455 13.67 -7.48 -31.07
CA GLY A 455 14.73 -7.05 -30.15
C GLY A 455 14.47 -5.70 -29.47
N LYS A 456 13.26 -5.15 -29.57
CA LYS A 456 12.91 -3.87 -28.94
C LYS A 456 12.43 -4.09 -27.50
N TYR A 457 12.94 -3.30 -26.57
CA TYR A 457 12.51 -3.30 -25.19
C TYR A 457 11.16 -2.62 -25.04
N ILE A 458 10.26 -3.26 -24.31
CA ILE A 458 8.96 -2.72 -23.93
C ILE A 458 8.94 -2.57 -22.42
N ILE A 459 8.37 -1.48 -21.98
CA ILE A 459 8.23 -1.05 -20.59
C ILE A 459 6.74 -1.14 -20.19
N PRO A 460 6.22 -2.31 -19.77
CA PRO A 460 4.78 -2.51 -19.60
C PRO A 460 4.16 -1.58 -18.59
N GLN A 461 4.78 -1.42 -17.41
CA GLN A 461 4.20 -0.66 -16.30
C GLN A 461 4.01 0.83 -16.66
N ALA A 462 4.98 1.43 -17.36
CA ALA A 462 4.86 2.81 -17.82
C ALA A 462 3.70 2.97 -18.81
N MET A 463 3.54 2.01 -19.71
CA MET A 463 2.42 1.99 -20.67
C MET A 463 1.09 1.80 -19.93
N GLU A 464 0.98 0.81 -19.08
CA GLU A 464 -0.24 0.51 -18.30
C GLU A 464 -0.71 1.71 -17.49
N ASN A 465 0.23 2.40 -16.81
CA ASN A 465 -0.08 3.61 -16.07
C ASN A 465 -0.59 4.73 -16.99
N LYS A 466 -0.03 4.84 -18.19
CA LYS A 466 -0.46 5.86 -19.16
C LYS A 466 -1.84 5.56 -19.73
N PHE A 467 -2.13 4.32 -20.09
CA PHE A 467 -3.43 3.92 -20.62
C PHE A 467 -4.55 4.00 -19.58
N LYS A 468 -4.24 3.78 -18.28
CA LYS A 468 -5.19 3.96 -17.17
C LYS A 468 -5.56 5.44 -16.89
N GLU A 469 -4.94 6.41 -17.56
CA GLU A 469 -5.44 7.79 -17.55
C GLU A 469 -6.78 7.92 -18.31
N SER A 470 -7.14 6.95 -19.15
CA SER A 470 -8.43 6.86 -19.81
C SER A 470 -9.53 6.43 -18.83
N ARG A 471 -10.60 7.18 -18.74
CA ARG A 471 -11.79 6.82 -17.94
C ARG A 471 -12.51 5.57 -18.43
N PHE A 472 -12.23 5.11 -19.66
CA PHE A 472 -12.81 3.91 -20.26
C PHE A 472 -12.05 2.63 -19.92
N ILE A 473 -10.83 2.74 -19.38
CA ILE A 473 -9.94 1.62 -19.07
C ILE A 473 -9.77 1.52 -17.56
N GLU A 474 -10.31 0.46 -16.95
CA GLU A 474 -10.17 0.19 -15.51
C GLU A 474 -8.85 -0.48 -15.19
N GLN A 475 -8.53 -1.57 -15.92
CA GLN A 475 -7.28 -2.30 -15.77
C GLN A 475 -6.74 -2.66 -17.15
N ILE A 476 -5.43 -2.76 -17.24
CA ILE A 476 -4.74 -3.14 -18.47
C ILE A 476 -3.48 -3.92 -18.12
N MET A 477 -3.21 -4.99 -18.86
CA MET A 477 -1.94 -5.71 -18.83
C MET A 477 -1.33 -5.71 -20.22
N VAL A 478 -0.18 -5.05 -20.38
CA VAL A 478 0.61 -5.03 -21.61
C VAL A 478 1.45 -6.31 -21.69
N LEU A 479 1.45 -6.94 -22.85
CA LEU A 479 2.10 -8.23 -23.13
C LEU A 479 2.76 -8.22 -24.51
N GLY A 480 3.58 -9.24 -24.82
CA GLY A 480 4.27 -9.31 -26.12
C GLY A 480 5.71 -9.76 -26.05
N GLU A 481 6.11 -10.46 -24.96
CA GLU A 481 7.44 -11.04 -24.82
C GLU A 481 7.66 -12.08 -25.94
N GLY A 482 8.71 -11.88 -26.74
CA GLY A 482 9.01 -12.72 -27.90
C GLY A 482 8.07 -12.53 -29.11
N GLU A 483 7.02 -11.72 -29.00
CA GLU A 483 6.03 -11.47 -30.04
C GLU A 483 6.45 -10.31 -30.96
N LYS A 484 5.80 -10.19 -32.12
CA LYS A 484 6.14 -9.16 -33.13
C LYS A 484 5.84 -7.74 -32.69
N PHE A 485 4.89 -7.56 -31.78
CA PHE A 485 4.40 -6.26 -31.32
C PHE A 485 3.79 -6.37 -29.92
N PRO A 486 3.70 -5.26 -29.16
CA PRO A 486 2.95 -5.24 -27.92
C PRO A 486 1.45 -5.42 -28.13
N GLY A 487 0.85 -6.30 -27.35
CA GLY A 487 -0.59 -6.45 -27.22
C GLY A 487 -1.06 -6.08 -25.82
N ALA A 488 -2.37 -6.16 -25.56
CA ALA A 488 -2.92 -5.92 -24.22
C ALA A 488 -4.17 -6.74 -23.93
N LEU A 489 -4.32 -7.14 -22.66
CA LEU A 489 -5.62 -7.46 -22.07
C LEU A 489 -6.15 -6.20 -21.41
N ILE A 490 -7.37 -5.80 -21.73
CA ILE A 490 -7.99 -4.57 -21.25
C ILE A 490 -9.31 -4.92 -20.55
N VAL A 491 -9.44 -4.50 -19.30
CA VAL A 491 -10.71 -4.49 -18.58
C VAL A 491 -11.32 -3.09 -18.69
N PRO A 492 -12.47 -2.95 -19.33
CA PRO A 492 -13.16 -1.66 -19.41
C PRO A 492 -13.68 -1.19 -18.05
N ASN A 493 -13.76 0.14 -17.86
CA ASN A 493 -14.49 0.70 -16.72
C ASN A 493 -16.00 0.60 -16.99
N PHE A 494 -16.60 -0.50 -16.58
CA PHE A 494 -17.98 -0.83 -16.88
C PHE A 494 -18.98 0.20 -16.32
N ASN A 495 -18.70 0.77 -15.15
CA ASN A 495 -19.56 1.77 -14.54
C ASN A 495 -19.57 3.04 -15.38
N TYR A 496 -18.40 3.53 -15.76
CA TYR A 496 -18.28 4.72 -16.59
C TYR A 496 -18.86 4.50 -18.00
N ILE A 497 -18.65 3.32 -18.58
CA ILE A 497 -19.22 2.97 -19.89
C ILE A 497 -20.74 3.01 -19.88
N ARG A 498 -21.40 2.49 -18.82
CA ARG A 498 -22.86 2.55 -18.68
C ARG A 498 -23.36 4.00 -18.59
N GLU A 499 -22.71 4.84 -17.81
CA GLU A 499 -23.02 6.27 -17.71
C GLU A 499 -22.83 6.98 -19.06
N TRP A 500 -21.70 6.74 -19.72
CA TRP A 500 -21.41 7.32 -21.03
C TRP A 500 -22.42 6.88 -22.09
N ALA A 501 -22.77 5.62 -22.15
CA ALA A 501 -23.76 5.09 -23.08
C ALA A 501 -25.16 5.70 -22.84
N ALA A 502 -25.55 5.83 -21.55
CA ALA A 502 -26.80 6.49 -21.19
C ALA A 502 -26.83 7.96 -21.63
N ASN A 503 -25.75 8.70 -21.41
CA ASN A 503 -25.60 10.11 -21.81
C ASN A 503 -25.63 10.27 -23.35
N LYS A 504 -25.12 9.27 -24.09
CA LYS A 504 -25.15 9.20 -25.55
C LYS A 504 -26.47 8.66 -26.11
N LYS A 505 -27.37 8.21 -25.23
CA LYS A 505 -28.64 7.55 -25.59
C LYS A 505 -28.41 6.32 -26.49
N LEU A 506 -27.33 5.58 -26.25
CA LEU A 506 -27.07 4.34 -26.97
C LEU A 506 -28.09 3.27 -26.54
N ASN A 507 -28.67 2.58 -27.52
CA ASN A 507 -29.50 1.45 -27.24
C ASN A 507 -28.62 0.22 -26.95
N LEU A 508 -28.54 -0.17 -25.68
CA LEU A 508 -27.81 -1.36 -25.23
C LEU A 508 -28.85 -2.51 -25.09
N GLU A 509 -28.81 -3.48 -25.99
CA GLU A 509 -29.65 -4.68 -25.92
C GLU A 509 -29.29 -5.53 -24.71
N ASP A 510 -27.98 -5.71 -24.47
CA ASP A 510 -27.43 -6.39 -23.28
C ASP A 510 -26.58 -5.41 -22.48
N LYS A 511 -26.96 -5.23 -21.19
CA LYS A 511 -26.25 -4.35 -20.23
C LYS A 511 -25.27 -5.12 -19.35
N SER A 512 -25.13 -6.43 -19.52
CA SER A 512 -24.09 -7.21 -18.85
C SER A 512 -22.69 -6.77 -19.29
N ASN A 513 -21.68 -7.09 -18.53
CA ASN A 513 -20.30 -6.77 -18.94
C ASN A 513 -19.95 -7.44 -20.27
N THR A 514 -20.35 -8.70 -20.45
CA THR A 514 -20.16 -9.45 -21.71
C THR A 514 -20.86 -8.76 -22.87
N GLY A 515 -22.10 -8.29 -22.68
CA GLY A 515 -22.82 -7.51 -23.69
C GLY A 515 -22.14 -6.19 -24.02
N LEU A 516 -21.57 -5.52 -23.02
CA LEU A 516 -20.83 -4.26 -23.23
C LEU A 516 -19.56 -4.47 -24.06
N ILE A 517 -18.74 -5.49 -23.77
CA ILE A 517 -17.50 -5.73 -24.51
C ILE A 517 -17.73 -6.21 -25.95
N THR A 518 -18.89 -6.78 -26.26
CA THR A 518 -19.27 -7.20 -27.61
C THR A 518 -19.97 -6.10 -28.43
N ASN A 519 -20.42 -5.02 -27.75
CA ASN A 519 -21.08 -3.91 -28.41
C ASN A 519 -20.12 -3.10 -29.27
N LYS A 520 -20.44 -2.92 -30.55
CA LYS A 520 -19.57 -2.29 -31.56
C LYS A 520 -19.25 -0.81 -31.27
N GLU A 521 -20.20 -0.05 -30.72
CA GLU A 521 -20.00 1.36 -30.37
C GLU A 521 -19.01 1.50 -29.20
N ILE A 522 -19.10 0.59 -28.23
CA ILE A 522 -18.19 0.54 -27.08
C ILE A 522 -16.80 0.10 -27.54
N GLN A 523 -16.68 -0.93 -28.38
CA GLN A 523 -15.41 -1.35 -28.97
C GLN A 523 -14.74 -0.22 -29.74
N ASN A 524 -15.49 0.49 -30.58
CA ASN A 524 -15.01 1.65 -31.34
C ASN A 524 -14.51 2.76 -30.38
N ARG A 525 -15.24 2.98 -29.28
CA ARG A 525 -14.83 3.97 -28.28
C ARG A 525 -13.53 3.59 -27.59
N ILE A 526 -13.37 2.34 -27.17
CA ILE A 526 -12.14 1.84 -26.55
C ILE A 526 -10.98 1.89 -27.57
N GLN A 527 -11.22 1.52 -28.83
CA GLN A 527 -10.22 1.64 -29.90
C GLN A 527 -9.73 3.10 -30.06
N LEU A 528 -10.63 4.07 -29.96
CA LEU A 528 -10.27 5.49 -30.00
C LEU A 528 -9.38 5.87 -28.80
N GLU A 529 -9.66 5.35 -27.59
CA GLU A 529 -8.82 5.54 -26.41
C GLU A 529 -7.42 4.93 -26.64
N VAL A 530 -7.36 3.68 -27.11
CA VAL A 530 -6.09 3.01 -27.40
C VAL A 530 -5.28 3.81 -28.42
N ASN A 531 -5.89 4.29 -29.48
CA ASN A 531 -5.23 5.12 -30.50
C ASN A 531 -4.73 6.45 -29.91
N THR A 532 -5.50 7.07 -29.02
CA THR A 532 -5.14 8.32 -28.36
C THR A 532 -3.90 8.16 -27.48
N TYR A 533 -3.85 7.12 -26.65
CA TYR A 533 -2.73 6.88 -25.75
C TYR A 533 -1.50 6.30 -26.47
N ASN A 534 -1.69 5.56 -27.57
CA ASN A 534 -0.59 5.11 -28.43
C ASN A 534 0.25 6.27 -29.00
N GLN A 535 -0.30 7.48 -29.14
CA GLN A 535 0.43 8.65 -29.65
C GLN A 535 1.60 9.08 -28.75
N TYR A 536 1.62 8.65 -27.50
CA TYR A 536 2.71 8.92 -26.56
C TYR A 536 3.91 7.99 -26.75
N TYR A 537 3.80 6.98 -27.62
CA TYR A 537 4.79 5.90 -27.79
C TYR A 537 5.28 5.78 -29.22
N GLY A 538 6.53 5.36 -29.38
CA GLY A 538 7.10 5.03 -30.68
C GLY A 538 6.37 3.87 -31.34
N GLY A 539 6.43 3.79 -32.68
CA GLY A 539 5.64 2.82 -33.43
C GLY A 539 5.82 1.35 -33.01
N TYR A 540 6.99 0.99 -32.47
CA TYR A 540 7.30 -0.36 -31.98
C TYR A 540 6.80 -0.63 -30.55
N GLU A 541 6.50 0.41 -29.77
CA GLU A 541 5.97 0.30 -28.40
C GLU A 541 4.43 0.33 -28.38
N GLN A 542 3.80 0.74 -29.47
CA GLN A 542 2.36 0.89 -29.54
C GLN A 542 1.62 -0.45 -29.42
N ILE A 543 0.57 -0.48 -28.63
CA ILE A 543 -0.36 -1.61 -28.57
C ILE A 543 -1.04 -1.73 -29.93
N LYS A 544 -0.78 -2.83 -30.65
CA LYS A 544 -1.33 -3.05 -31.98
C LYS A 544 -2.66 -3.81 -31.95
N ARG A 545 -2.82 -4.71 -30.98
CA ARG A 545 -4.02 -5.50 -30.79
C ARG A 545 -4.28 -5.69 -29.30
N TYR A 546 -5.53 -5.89 -28.94
CA TYR A 546 -5.94 -6.15 -27.56
C TYR A 546 -7.19 -7.01 -27.51
N THR A 547 -7.43 -7.62 -26.38
CA THR A 547 -8.69 -8.33 -26.06
C THR A 547 -9.35 -7.65 -24.87
N LEU A 548 -10.68 -7.44 -24.94
CA LEU A 548 -11.48 -6.93 -23.84
C LEU A 548 -11.90 -8.09 -22.95
N LEU A 549 -11.75 -7.92 -21.65
CA LEU A 549 -12.24 -8.85 -20.63
C LEU A 549 -13.51 -8.30 -20.00
N ASP A 550 -14.44 -9.17 -19.62
CA ASP A 550 -15.76 -8.82 -19.08
C ASP A 550 -15.80 -8.76 -17.55
N HIS A 551 -14.68 -8.97 -16.88
CA HIS A 551 -14.53 -8.89 -15.44
C HIS A 551 -13.17 -8.31 -15.05
N GLU A 552 -13.11 -7.75 -13.84
CA GLU A 552 -11.89 -7.16 -13.28
C GLU A 552 -10.97 -8.26 -12.74
N PHE A 553 -9.66 -8.04 -12.87
CA PHE A 553 -8.68 -8.85 -12.13
C PHE A 553 -8.88 -8.67 -10.63
N SER A 554 -8.81 -9.75 -9.87
CA SER A 554 -9.06 -9.73 -8.44
C SER A 554 -7.99 -10.46 -7.61
N VAL A 555 -7.99 -10.19 -6.31
CA VAL A 555 -7.13 -10.88 -5.34
C VAL A 555 -7.67 -12.28 -5.06
N GLU A 556 -9.00 -12.42 -5.00
CA GLU A 556 -9.69 -13.69 -4.76
C GLU A 556 -9.40 -14.71 -5.85
N GLU A 557 -9.36 -14.27 -7.10
CA GLU A 557 -9.02 -15.10 -8.27
C GLU A 557 -7.51 -15.30 -8.45
N GLY A 558 -6.71 -14.76 -7.54
CA GLY A 558 -5.25 -14.88 -7.56
C GLY A 558 -4.54 -14.06 -8.63
N GLU A 559 -5.23 -13.18 -9.35
CA GLU A 559 -4.71 -12.37 -10.46
C GLU A 559 -3.95 -11.14 -9.98
N LEU A 560 -4.34 -10.64 -8.81
CA LEU A 560 -3.68 -9.52 -8.13
C LEU A 560 -2.99 -9.99 -6.85
N THR A 561 -1.95 -9.25 -6.47
CA THR A 561 -1.43 -9.32 -5.11
C THR A 561 -2.38 -8.60 -4.15
N PRO A 562 -2.30 -8.82 -2.81
CA PRO A 562 -3.07 -8.05 -1.82
C PRO A 562 -2.87 -6.53 -1.93
N THR A 563 -1.77 -6.08 -2.54
CA THR A 563 -1.48 -4.67 -2.84
C THR A 563 -1.92 -4.24 -4.25
N LEU A 564 -2.81 -5.03 -4.89
CA LEU A 564 -3.42 -4.78 -6.20
C LEU A 564 -2.42 -4.71 -7.37
N LYS A 565 -1.28 -5.40 -7.29
CA LYS A 565 -0.33 -5.53 -8.40
C LYS A 565 -0.65 -6.76 -9.23
N LEU A 566 -0.49 -6.67 -10.55
CA LEU A 566 -0.74 -7.77 -11.49
C LEU A 566 0.20 -8.97 -11.24
N LYS A 567 -0.34 -10.16 -11.05
CA LYS A 567 0.41 -11.42 -11.08
C LYS A 567 0.47 -11.93 -12.53
N ARG A 568 1.33 -11.30 -13.35
CA ARG A 568 1.40 -11.50 -14.81
C ARG A 568 1.42 -12.95 -15.25
N LYS A 569 2.19 -13.82 -14.59
CA LYS A 569 2.27 -15.25 -14.94
C LYS A 569 0.94 -15.97 -14.77
N ILE A 570 0.21 -15.66 -13.70
CA ILE A 570 -1.11 -16.24 -13.43
C ILE A 570 -2.09 -15.77 -14.48
N ILE A 571 -2.11 -14.46 -14.76
CA ILE A 571 -3.00 -13.87 -15.77
C ILE A 571 -2.70 -14.46 -17.16
N LEU A 572 -1.43 -14.56 -17.57
CA LEU A 572 -1.04 -15.17 -18.85
C LEU A 572 -1.47 -16.64 -18.96
N SER A 573 -1.39 -17.40 -17.87
CA SER A 573 -1.85 -18.80 -17.84
C SER A 573 -3.36 -18.90 -17.94
N LYS A 574 -4.09 -18.08 -17.17
CA LYS A 574 -5.55 -18.09 -17.09
C LYS A 574 -6.20 -17.65 -18.39
N TYR A 575 -5.68 -16.59 -19.01
CA TYR A 575 -6.20 -16.00 -20.25
C TYR A 575 -5.38 -16.38 -21.50
N ASN A 576 -4.82 -17.58 -21.50
CA ASN A 576 -3.96 -18.01 -22.60
C ASN A 576 -4.67 -18.05 -23.97
N ILE A 577 -5.97 -18.28 -23.99
CA ILE A 577 -6.79 -18.28 -25.23
C ILE A 577 -6.89 -16.85 -25.76
N GLU A 578 -7.26 -15.90 -24.94
CA GLU A 578 -7.39 -14.48 -25.25
C GLU A 578 -6.05 -13.89 -25.71
N VAL A 579 -4.96 -14.26 -25.02
CA VAL A 579 -3.60 -13.88 -25.39
C VAL A 579 -3.21 -14.43 -26.77
N LYS A 580 -3.50 -15.70 -27.07
CA LYS A 580 -3.25 -16.29 -28.38
C LYS A 580 -4.04 -15.59 -29.49
N GLN A 581 -5.28 -15.20 -29.24
CA GLN A 581 -6.10 -14.47 -30.20
C GLN A 581 -5.48 -13.12 -30.61
N ILE A 582 -4.77 -12.44 -29.71
CA ILE A 582 -4.07 -11.18 -29.99
C ILE A 582 -2.99 -11.39 -31.07
N TYR A 583 -2.30 -12.53 -31.06
CA TYR A 583 -1.14 -12.79 -31.94
C TYR A 583 -1.44 -13.72 -33.10
N THR A 584 -2.57 -14.42 -33.07
CA THR A 584 -3.03 -15.21 -34.24
C THR A 584 -3.64 -14.26 -35.27
N LEU A 585 -3.31 -14.44 -36.54
CA LEU A 585 -3.76 -13.63 -37.68
C LEU A 585 -5.26 -13.81 -37.93
#